data_428718fc7c420dbd76fda1b662bfa672
#
_entry.id   428718fc7c420dbd76fda1b662bfa672
#
_cell.length_a   1.000
_cell.length_b   1.000
_cell.length_c   1.000
_cell.angle_alpha   90.00
_cell.angle_beta   90.00
_cell.angle_gamma   90.00
#
_symmetry.space_group_name_H-M   'P 1'
#
loop_
_entity.id
_entity.type
_entity.pdbx_description
1 polymer ?
#
loop_
_entity_poly.entity_id
_entity_poly.type
_entity_poly.pdbx_seq_one_letter_code
_entity_poly.pdbx_strand_id
1 'polypeptide(L)'
;MKAPAIPVNETERLNALRESGLLELEGYPAFDRLTRLAKRFFKVPLAMITLVDDRSVVVKSADGQVSGSQPRELSFCGHAILSEAPLVVEDARLDERFADNPQVTGEPGVRFYAGFPLRLRDGSSVGSLCLIDYAPREFTAGDSAALADLSALAEDEFAAVSASTTDELTGLFNRRGFNQFARFALSVARRRAEPLTLGWLDLDQFKAINDRFGHQEGDKALKAMAALMRSSFREADLLVRYGGDEFAVLFADTDEPGAWIAMQYLVEQTESYNARQLHPWSLQFSWGLSEFDHTRNDMQAWLKQADEAMYAMKKQHHGEG
;
A
#
# COMPACT_ATOMS: atom_id res chain seq x y z
N MET A 1 18.86 12.81 20.86
CA MET A 1 17.96 11.72 20.43
C MET A 1 18.76 10.67 19.68
N LYS A 2 18.50 9.41 19.94
CA LYS A 2 19.14 8.30 19.25
C LYS A 2 18.17 7.78 18.15
N ALA A 3 18.56 7.92 16.89
CA ALA A 3 17.76 7.36 15.80
C ALA A 3 17.69 5.81 15.92
N PRO A 4 16.58 5.18 15.52
CA PRO A 4 16.47 3.72 15.52
C PRO A 4 17.51 3.12 14.56
N ALA A 5 18.09 1.99 14.96
CA ALA A 5 18.99 1.25 14.09
C ALA A 5 18.21 0.70 12.86
N ILE A 6 18.94 0.45 11.78
CA ILE A 6 18.39 -0.25 10.63
C ILE A 6 18.51 -1.76 10.90
N PRO A 7 17.41 -2.55 10.79
CA PRO A 7 17.47 -4.01 10.92
C PRO A 7 18.45 -4.66 9.94
N VAL A 8 19.10 -5.73 10.36
CA VAL A 8 20.05 -6.46 9.49
C VAL A 8 19.39 -6.97 8.20
N ASN A 9 18.09 -7.34 8.27
CA ASN A 9 17.27 -7.83 7.17
C ASN A 9 16.38 -6.75 6.54
N GLU A 10 16.79 -5.47 6.58
CA GLU A 10 15.95 -4.33 6.17
C GLU A 10 15.43 -4.45 4.74
N THR A 11 16.26 -4.90 3.80
CA THR A 11 15.86 -5.07 2.40
C THR A 11 14.73 -6.09 2.26
N GLU A 12 14.86 -7.25 2.92
CA GLU A 12 13.86 -8.31 2.92
C GLU A 12 12.56 -7.84 3.59
N ARG A 13 12.69 -7.17 4.76
CA ARG A 13 11.57 -6.59 5.49
C ARG A 13 10.77 -5.58 4.66
N LEU A 14 11.45 -4.65 3.97
CA LEU A 14 10.81 -3.65 3.11
C LEU A 14 10.14 -4.30 1.89
N ASN A 15 10.77 -5.31 1.30
CA ASN A 15 10.17 -6.05 0.20
C ASN A 15 8.90 -6.78 0.67
N ALA A 16 8.96 -7.47 1.81
CA ALA A 16 7.79 -8.13 2.40
C ALA A 16 6.65 -7.14 2.70
N LEU A 17 6.98 -5.97 3.27
CA LEU A 17 6.00 -4.91 3.52
C LEU A 17 5.33 -4.41 2.23
N ARG A 18 6.10 -4.15 1.18
CA ARG A 18 5.58 -3.69 -0.12
C ARG A 18 4.74 -4.75 -0.82
N GLU A 19 5.14 -6.02 -0.70
CA GLU A 19 4.39 -7.14 -1.27
C GLU A 19 3.13 -7.50 -0.48
N SER A 20 3.01 -7.06 0.77
CA SER A 20 1.86 -7.36 1.62
C SER A 20 0.57 -6.65 1.21
N GLY A 21 0.66 -5.53 0.48
CA GLY A 21 -0.48 -4.67 0.15
C GLY A 21 -0.95 -3.78 1.32
N LEU A 22 -0.28 -3.85 2.48
CA LEU A 22 -0.69 -3.10 3.67
C LEU A 22 -0.44 -1.60 3.52
N LEU A 23 0.57 -1.19 2.73
CA LEU A 23 0.88 0.23 2.52
C LEU A 23 -0.22 0.95 1.72
N GLU A 24 -0.83 0.26 0.77
CA GLU A 24 -1.88 0.78 -0.11
C GLU A 24 -3.28 0.72 0.54
N LEU A 25 -3.43 -0.04 1.62
CA LEU A 25 -4.70 -0.22 2.30
C LEU A 25 -5.11 1.07 3.02
N GLU A 26 -6.30 1.60 2.75
CA GLU A 26 -6.88 2.75 3.42
C GLU A 26 -8.19 2.38 4.11
N GLY A 27 -8.44 2.97 5.29
CA GLY A 27 -9.74 2.89 5.97
C GLY A 27 -10.18 1.46 6.32
N TYR A 28 -9.28 0.60 6.80
CA TYR A 28 -9.61 -0.80 7.11
C TYR A 28 -10.34 -0.93 8.46
N PRO A 29 -11.64 -1.30 8.48
CA PRO A 29 -12.47 -1.25 9.68
C PRO A 29 -12.00 -2.14 10.84
N ALA A 30 -11.28 -3.23 10.55
CA ALA A 30 -10.74 -4.10 11.59
C ALA A 30 -9.64 -3.40 12.39
N PHE A 31 -8.76 -2.64 11.73
CA PHE A 31 -7.74 -1.85 12.43
C PHE A 31 -8.36 -0.77 13.32
N ASP A 32 -9.42 -0.11 12.84
CA ASP A 32 -10.13 0.91 13.64
C ASP A 32 -10.83 0.32 14.85
N ARG A 33 -11.31 -0.92 14.76
CA ARG A 33 -11.84 -1.63 15.93
C ARG A 33 -10.75 -1.94 16.94
N LEU A 34 -9.58 -2.40 16.47
CA LEU A 34 -8.46 -2.75 17.34
C LEU A 34 -7.87 -1.54 18.05
N THR A 35 -7.64 -0.42 17.35
CA THR A 35 -7.14 0.81 17.97
C THR A 35 -8.12 1.37 18.99
N ARG A 36 -9.41 1.36 18.68
CA ARG A 36 -10.46 1.77 19.63
C ARG A 36 -10.54 0.86 20.86
N LEU A 37 -10.41 -0.46 20.71
CA LEU A 37 -10.37 -1.40 21.81
C LEU A 37 -9.12 -1.18 22.68
N ALA A 38 -7.94 -1.06 22.07
CA ALA A 38 -6.68 -0.80 22.76
C ALA A 38 -6.77 0.49 23.59
N LYS A 39 -7.20 1.60 22.98
CA LYS A 39 -7.37 2.87 23.67
C LYS A 39 -8.28 2.78 24.88
N ARG A 40 -9.44 2.11 24.74
CA ARG A 40 -10.41 1.97 25.83
C ARG A 40 -9.91 1.07 26.94
N PHE A 41 -9.28 -0.06 26.58
CA PHE A 41 -8.78 -1.04 27.55
C PHE A 41 -7.66 -0.44 28.41
N PHE A 42 -6.67 0.18 27.77
CA PHE A 42 -5.52 0.77 28.46
C PHE A 42 -5.78 2.19 28.98
N LYS A 43 -6.94 2.79 28.64
CA LYS A 43 -7.31 4.16 29.04
C LYS A 43 -6.24 5.19 28.69
N VAL A 44 -5.69 5.09 27.49
CA VAL A 44 -4.71 6.02 26.93
C VAL A 44 -5.37 7.04 26.02
N PRO A 45 -4.80 8.25 25.85
CA PRO A 45 -5.36 9.24 24.91
C PRO A 45 -5.20 8.84 23.44
N LEU A 46 -4.22 7.98 23.12
CA LEU A 46 -3.94 7.59 21.73
C LEU A 46 -3.50 6.14 21.64
N ALA A 47 -4.11 5.39 20.72
CA ALA A 47 -3.67 4.07 20.27
C ALA A 47 -3.60 4.05 18.76
N MET A 48 -2.58 3.43 18.19
CA MET A 48 -2.32 3.40 16.74
C MET A 48 -1.85 2.04 16.26
N ILE A 49 -2.19 1.71 15.02
CA ILE A 49 -1.51 0.70 14.19
C ILE A 49 -0.68 1.45 13.14
N THR A 50 0.62 1.19 13.13
CA THR A 50 1.57 1.87 12.26
C THR A 50 2.37 0.86 11.45
N LEU A 51 2.82 1.27 10.26
CA LEU A 51 3.81 0.57 9.44
C LEU A 51 5.07 1.39 9.32
N VAL A 52 6.22 0.74 9.40
CA VAL A 52 7.54 1.38 9.34
C VAL A 52 8.13 1.13 7.96
N ASP A 53 8.05 2.12 7.09
CA ASP A 53 8.66 2.11 5.76
C ASP A 53 10.13 2.60 5.83
N ASP A 54 10.77 2.76 4.68
CA ASP A 54 12.17 3.15 4.54
C ASP A 54 12.49 4.45 5.31
N ARG A 55 11.73 5.52 5.07
CA ARG A 55 11.99 6.86 5.67
C ARG A 55 10.89 7.38 6.56
N SER A 56 9.75 6.72 6.59
CA SER A 56 8.56 7.20 7.28
C SER A 56 7.86 6.11 8.08
N VAL A 57 7.06 6.56 9.03
CA VAL A 57 6.07 5.73 9.72
C VAL A 57 4.70 6.13 9.22
N VAL A 58 4.02 5.17 8.62
CA VAL A 58 2.67 5.34 8.06
C VAL A 58 1.65 4.89 9.10
N VAL A 59 0.72 5.77 9.46
CA VAL A 59 -0.38 5.44 10.37
C VAL A 59 -1.50 4.78 9.57
N LYS A 60 -1.83 3.54 9.88
CA LYS A 60 -2.90 2.78 9.21
C LYS A 60 -4.24 2.88 9.95
N SER A 61 -4.20 3.06 11.25
CA SER A 61 -5.37 3.37 12.06
C SER A 61 -4.93 4.09 13.34
N ALA A 62 -5.76 5.00 13.82
CA ALA A 62 -5.56 5.71 15.08
C ALA A 62 -6.88 6.03 15.75
N ASP A 63 -6.95 5.87 17.07
CA ASP A 63 -7.99 6.45 17.91
C ASP A 63 -7.35 7.48 18.86
N GLY A 64 -7.52 8.76 18.51
CA GLY A 64 -6.91 9.93 19.13
C GLY A 64 -6.40 10.93 18.08
N GLN A 65 -5.80 12.04 18.56
CA GLN A 65 -5.24 13.05 17.65
C GLN A 65 -3.87 12.62 17.14
N VAL A 66 -3.71 12.55 15.82
CA VAL A 66 -2.47 12.20 15.14
C VAL A 66 -2.14 13.28 14.13
N SER A 67 -0.88 13.69 14.06
CA SER A 67 -0.36 14.54 13.01
C SER A 67 0.36 13.68 11.96
N GLY A 68 -0.35 13.30 10.90
CA GLY A 68 0.18 12.75 9.65
C GLY A 68 1.24 11.65 9.75
N SER A 69 1.90 11.39 8.63
CA SER A 69 3.09 10.51 8.55
C SER A 69 4.28 11.18 9.27
N GLN A 70 5.07 10.36 9.99
CA GLN A 70 6.22 10.82 10.78
C GLN A 70 7.53 10.32 10.18
N PRO A 71 8.63 11.10 10.27
CA PRO A 71 9.96 10.60 9.92
C PRO A 71 10.33 9.40 10.79
N ARG A 72 10.81 8.32 10.16
CA ARG A 72 11.21 7.09 10.86
C ARG A 72 12.28 7.34 11.90
N GLU A 73 13.21 8.22 11.60
CA GLU A 73 14.35 8.56 12.49
C GLU A 73 13.92 9.18 13.83
N LEU A 74 12.72 9.80 13.88
CA LEU A 74 12.14 10.41 15.08
C LEU A 74 11.15 9.49 15.80
N SER A 75 10.84 8.30 15.23
CA SER A 75 9.72 7.50 15.69
C SER A 75 10.08 6.48 16.77
N PHE A 76 9.21 6.34 17.76
CA PHE A 76 9.23 5.24 18.72
C PHE A 76 8.98 3.90 18.02
N CYS A 77 8.10 3.88 17.01
CA CYS A 77 7.75 2.66 16.25
C CYS A 77 8.96 2.11 15.49
N GLY A 78 9.85 2.98 14.99
CA GLY A 78 11.11 2.56 14.39
C GLY A 78 12.03 1.79 15.34
N HIS A 79 11.98 2.12 16.64
CA HIS A 79 12.67 1.35 17.68
C HIS A 79 11.91 0.06 18.04
N ALA A 80 10.56 0.10 18.05
CA ALA A 80 9.76 -1.05 18.44
C ALA A 80 9.96 -2.27 17.51
N ILE A 81 10.16 -2.04 16.20
CA ILE A 81 10.38 -3.12 15.23
C ILE A 81 11.73 -3.84 15.35
N LEU A 82 12.65 -3.34 16.19
CA LEU A 82 14.01 -3.92 16.35
C LEU A 82 14.07 -5.11 17.31
N SER A 83 13.00 -5.36 18.06
CA SER A 83 12.93 -6.40 19.07
C SER A 83 11.70 -7.28 18.84
N GLU A 84 11.74 -8.48 19.39
CA GLU A 84 10.58 -9.36 19.47
C GLU A 84 9.68 -9.02 20.68
N ALA A 85 10.26 -8.42 21.70
CA ALA A 85 9.56 -7.98 22.89
C ALA A 85 8.97 -6.58 22.68
N PRO A 86 7.90 -6.22 23.42
CA PRO A 86 7.36 -4.87 23.36
C PRO A 86 8.39 -3.83 23.79
N LEU A 87 8.41 -2.69 23.11
CA LEU A 87 9.11 -1.51 23.55
C LEU A 87 8.22 -0.77 24.55
N VAL A 88 8.63 -0.75 25.82
CA VAL A 88 7.95 0.00 26.89
C VAL A 88 8.83 1.14 27.37
N VAL A 89 8.28 2.35 27.40
CA VAL A 89 8.89 3.57 27.87
C VAL A 89 7.91 4.22 28.84
N GLU A 90 8.13 4.03 30.14
CA GLU A 90 7.21 4.50 31.18
C GLU A 90 7.27 6.01 31.38
N ASP A 91 8.45 6.62 31.22
CA ASP A 91 8.63 8.08 31.13
C ASP A 91 9.71 8.42 30.10
N ALA A 92 9.27 8.92 28.96
CA ALA A 92 10.13 9.22 27.82
C ALA A 92 11.19 10.32 28.12
N ARG A 93 10.98 11.12 29.14
CA ARG A 93 11.97 12.14 29.59
C ARG A 93 13.19 11.51 30.25
N LEU A 94 13.06 10.32 30.80
CA LEU A 94 14.08 9.57 31.48
C LEU A 94 14.78 8.53 30.59
N ASP A 95 14.29 8.29 29.39
CA ASP A 95 14.86 7.34 28.44
C ASP A 95 15.89 8.03 27.54
N GLU A 96 17.14 7.59 27.60
CA GLU A 96 18.25 8.17 26.84
C GLU A 96 18.04 8.18 25.32
N ARG A 97 17.14 7.33 24.80
CA ARG A 97 16.80 7.29 23.38
C ARG A 97 15.89 8.42 22.97
N PHE A 98 15.03 8.89 23.90
CA PHE A 98 13.88 9.73 23.58
C PHE A 98 13.84 11.07 24.32
N ALA A 99 14.62 11.27 25.38
CA ALA A 99 14.54 12.46 26.24
C ALA A 99 14.61 13.82 25.49
N ASP A 100 15.38 13.88 24.43
CA ASP A 100 15.54 15.06 23.56
C ASP A 100 14.77 14.95 22.21
N ASN A 101 13.86 13.97 22.09
CA ASN A 101 13.01 13.82 20.91
C ASN A 101 12.01 14.99 20.83
N PRO A 102 11.79 15.60 19.64
CA PRO A 102 10.80 16.66 19.47
C PRO A 102 9.39 16.28 19.92
N GLN A 103 8.99 15.00 19.82
CA GLN A 103 7.70 14.52 20.32
C GLN A 103 7.62 14.50 21.85
N VAL A 104 8.75 14.45 22.54
CA VAL A 104 8.85 14.48 24.02
C VAL A 104 9.02 15.90 24.52
N THR A 105 9.86 16.71 23.85
CA THR A 105 10.18 18.08 24.25
C THR A 105 9.14 19.11 23.80
N GLY A 106 8.38 18.81 22.73
CA GLY A 106 7.28 19.65 22.25
C GLY A 106 5.98 19.44 23.02
N GLU A 107 4.95 20.25 22.75
CA GLU A 107 3.62 20.08 23.34
C GLU A 107 2.69 19.28 22.42
N PRO A 108 1.87 18.38 22.98
CA PRO A 108 1.62 18.09 24.41
C PRO A 108 2.68 17.23 25.08
N GLY A 109 3.69 16.79 24.36
CA GLY A 109 4.85 16.03 24.84
C GLY A 109 4.54 14.59 25.27
N VAL A 110 4.96 13.61 24.49
CA VAL A 110 4.83 12.20 24.83
C VAL A 110 5.60 11.91 26.14
N ARG A 111 4.96 11.20 27.06
CA ARG A 111 5.57 10.76 28.32
C ARG A 111 5.64 9.25 28.40
N PHE A 112 4.61 8.56 27.94
CA PHE A 112 4.54 7.11 27.93
C PHE A 112 4.40 6.59 26.49
N TYR A 113 5.08 5.51 26.20
CA TYR A 113 4.92 4.73 24.98
C TYR A 113 5.01 3.24 25.31
N ALA A 114 4.07 2.46 24.79
CA ALA A 114 4.18 1.01 24.73
C ALA A 114 3.83 0.56 23.31
N GLY A 115 4.76 -0.09 22.63
CA GLY A 115 4.57 -0.60 21.27
C GLY A 115 4.95 -2.05 21.15
N PHE A 116 4.01 -2.87 20.67
CA PHE A 116 4.27 -4.27 20.33
C PHE A 116 4.55 -4.37 18.83
N PRO A 117 5.68 -4.99 18.40
CA PRO A 117 5.98 -5.14 16.98
C PRO A 117 4.92 -6.01 16.30
N LEU A 118 4.51 -5.63 15.10
CA LEU A 118 3.59 -6.39 14.25
C LEU A 118 4.34 -7.05 13.10
N ARG A 119 4.08 -8.34 12.90
CA ARG A 119 4.82 -9.16 11.95
C ARG A 119 3.93 -9.69 10.84
N LEU A 120 4.53 -9.88 9.70
CA LEU A 120 3.98 -10.68 8.62
C LEU A 120 4.24 -12.18 8.88
N ARG A 121 3.60 -13.05 8.10
CA ARG A 121 3.74 -14.52 8.23
C ARG A 121 5.16 -15.03 8.04
N ASP A 122 6.01 -14.30 7.35
CA ASP A 122 7.43 -14.62 7.16
C ASP A 122 8.31 -14.23 8.35
N GLY A 123 7.72 -13.64 9.40
CA GLY A 123 8.40 -13.14 10.58
C GLY A 123 8.93 -11.71 10.47
N SER A 124 8.78 -11.04 9.33
CA SER A 124 9.22 -9.67 9.12
C SER A 124 8.45 -8.69 10.02
N SER A 125 9.12 -7.97 10.92
CA SER A 125 8.52 -6.90 11.75
C SER A 125 8.32 -5.66 10.91
N VAL A 126 7.07 -5.38 10.54
CA VAL A 126 6.72 -4.31 9.58
C VAL A 126 6.07 -3.09 10.20
N GLY A 127 5.68 -3.17 11.46
CA GLY A 127 4.98 -2.08 12.14
C GLY A 127 4.82 -2.31 13.63
N SER A 128 3.92 -1.57 14.25
CA SER A 128 3.59 -1.75 15.66
C SER A 128 2.13 -1.38 15.98
N LEU A 129 1.54 -2.11 16.94
CA LEU A 129 0.40 -1.62 17.71
C LEU A 129 0.96 -0.86 18.90
N CYS A 130 0.69 0.44 18.99
CA CYS A 130 1.27 1.29 20.02
C CYS A 130 0.23 2.12 20.78
N LEU A 131 0.59 2.36 22.03
CA LEU A 131 -0.13 3.15 23.01
C LEU A 131 0.73 4.37 23.38
N ILE A 132 0.12 5.52 23.42
CA ILE A 132 0.79 6.77 23.77
C ILE A 132 0.00 7.49 24.86
N ASP A 133 0.72 8.03 25.87
CA ASP A 133 0.15 8.93 26.87
C ASP A 133 1.04 10.16 27.06
N TYR A 134 0.42 11.24 27.49
CA TYR A 134 1.09 12.51 27.83
C TYR A 134 1.38 12.63 29.33
N ALA A 135 1.14 11.55 30.08
CA ALA A 135 1.55 11.35 31.47
C ALA A 135 2.37 10.05 31.56
N PRO A 136 3.40 10.00 32.47
CA PRO A 136 4.12 8.76 32.74
C PRO A 136 3.18 7.66 33.26
N ARG A 137 3.49 6.40 32.92
CA ARG A 137 2.71 5.24 33.33
C ARG A 137 3.58 4.06 33.71
N GLU A 138 3.17 3.33 34.72
CA GLU A 138 3.62 1.95 34.94
C GLU A 138 2.93 1.04 33.90
N PHE A 139 3.66 0.06 33.40
CA PHE A 139 3.14 -0.92 32.45
C PHE A 139 3.46 -2.32 32.94
N THR A 140 2.43 -2.99 33.44
CA THR A 140 2.56 -4.27 34.12
C THR A 140 2.76 -5.43 33.16
N ALA A 141 3.17 -6.59 33.68
CA ALA A 141 3.21 -7.82 32.89
C ALA A 141 1.83 -8.22 32.34
N GLY A 142 0.75 -7.90 33.07
CA GLY A 142 -0.62 -8.10 32.60
C GLY A 142 -0.98 -7.18 31.43
N ASP A 143 -0.52 -5.92 31.47
CA ASP A 143 -0.71 -4.98 30.35
C ASP A 143 0.08 -5.44 29.12
N SER A 144 1.32 -5.91 29.31
CA SER A 144 2.13 -6.47 28.23
C SER A 144 1.46 -7.69 27.57
N ALA A 145 0.86 -8.59 28.36
CA ALA A 145 0.14 -9.74 27.83
C ALA A 145 -1.09 -9.32 27.03
N ALA A 146 -1.88 -8.38 27.56
CA ALA A 146 -3.05 -7.86 26.85
C ALA A 146 -2.71 -7.13 25.56
N LEU A 147 -1.59 -6.37 25.53
CA LEU A 147 -1.12 -5.72 24.32
C LEU A 147 -0.62 -6.76 23.29
N ALA A 148 0.03 -7.83 23.74
CA ALA A 148 0.44 -8.94 22.89
C ALA A 148 -0.77 -9.62 22.23
N ASP A 149 -1.84 -9.90 22.99
CA ASP A 149 -3.08 -10.50 22.47
C ASP A 149 -3.74 -9.63 21.41
N LEU A 150 -3.82 -8.31 21.64
CA LEU A 150 -4.36 -7.37 20.64
C LEU A 150 -3.46 -7.26 19.41
N SER A 151 -2.15 -7.38 19.60
CA SER A 151 -1.19 -7.36 18.49
C SER A 151 -1.29 -8.63 17.64
N ALA A 152 -1.50 -9.79 18.25
CA ALA A 152 -1.75 -11.04 17.53
C ALA A 152 -3.02 -10.94 16.65
N LEU A 153 -4.09 -10.31 17.15
CA LEU A 153 -5.29 -10.03 16.34
C LEU A 153 -4.98 -9.09 15.16
N ALA A 154 -4.10 -8.10 15.35
CA ALA A 154 -3.68 -7.23 14.25
C ALA A 154 -2.82 -7.98 13.22
N GLU A 155 -1.97 -8.91 13.66
CA GLU A 155 -1.18 -9.79 12.77
C GLU A 155 -2.08 -10.76 11.97
N ASP A 156 -3.16 -11.27 12.57
CA ASP A 156 -4.16 -12.07 11.86
C ASP A 156 -4.85 -11.26 10.75
N GLU A 157 -5.18 -10.00 11.02
CA GLU A 157 -5.73 -9.09 10.00
C GLU A 157 -4.68 -8.77 8.93
N PHE A 158 -3.41 -8.58 9.28
CA PHE A 158 -2.32 -8.43 8.31
C PHE A 158 -2.21 -9.66 7.40
N ALA A 159 -2.34 -10.85 7.98
CA ALA A 159 -2.31 -12.10 7.24
C ALA A 159 -3.51 -12.22 6.29
N ALA A 160 -4.70 -11.78 6.70
CA ALA A 160 -5.90 -11.78 5.86
C ALA A 160 -5.74 -10.82 4.67
N VAL A 161 -5.31 -9.57 4.91
CA VAL A 161 -5.01 -8.59 3.85
C VAL A 161 -3.94 -9.14 2.90
N SER A 162 -2.83 -9.64 3.45
CA SER A 162 -1.74 -10.18 2.65
C SER A 162 -2.12 -11.45 1.86
N ALA A 163 -3.15 -12.19 2.28
CA ALA A 163 -3.66 -13.33 1.52
C ALA A 163 -4.57 -12.91 0.35
N SER A 164 -5.15 -11.72 0.40
CA SER A 164 -6.01 -11.23 -0.68
C SER A 164 -5.22 -11.02 -1.97
N THR A 165 -5.74 -11.51 -3.06
CA THR A 165 -5.19 -11.31 -4.42
C THR A 165 -6.01 -10.30 -5.22
N THR A 166 -7.05 -9.71 -4.62
CA THR A 166 -7.95 -8.75 -5.25
C THR A 166 -7.94 -7.41 -4.53
N ASP A 167 -8.17 -6.34 -5.27
CA ASP A 167 -8.40 -5.00 -4.78
C ASP A 167 -9.85 -4.85 -4.34
N GLU A 168 -10.10 -4.45 -3.10
CA GLU A 168 -11.46 -4.38 -2.52
C GLU A 168 -12.34 -3.33 -3.19
N LEU A 169 -11.75 -2.21 -3.65
CA LEU A 169 -12.49 -1.12 -4.25
C LEU A 169 -12.99 -1.47 -5.66
N THR A 170 -12.12 -2.04 -6.47
CA THR A 170 -12.37 -2.30 -7.89
C THR A 170 -12.72 -3.75 -8.20
N GLY A 171 -12.36 -4.69 -7.31
CA GLY A 171 -12.51 -6.14 -7.50
C GLY A 171 -11.61 -6.71 -8.60
N LEU A 172 -10.67 -5.93 -9.16
CA LEU A 172 -9.60 -6.44 -10.01
C LEU A 172 -8.55 -7.17 -9.17
N PHE A 173 -7.61 -7.87 -9.80
CA PHE A 173 -6.44 -8.34 -9.07
C PHE A 173 -5.65 -7.15 -8.53
N ASN A 174 -5.07 -7.32 -7.35
CA ASN A 174 -4.12 -6.37 -6.78
C ASN A 174 -2.69 -6.72 -7.23
N ARG A 175 -1.70 -5.93 -6.80
CA ARG A 175 -0.28 -6.15 -7.09
C ARG A 175 0.20 -7.56 -6.72
N ARG A 176 -0.29 -8.11 -5.60
CA ARG A 176 0.05 -9.48 -5.18
C ARG A 176 -0.54 -10.52 -6.12
N GLY A 177 -1.82 -10.37 -6.47
CA GLY A 177 -2.49 -11.22 -7.48
C GLY A 177 -1.73 -11.16 -8.81
N PHE A 178 -1.35 -9.97 -9.26
CA PHE A 178 -0.50 -9.82 -10.44
C PHE A 178 0.80 -10.62 -10.34
N ASN A 179 1.58 -10.44 -9.27
CA ASN A 179 2.86 -11.14 -9.10
C ASN A 179 2.71 -12.67 -9.08
N GLN A 180 1.62 -13.16 -8.51
CA GLN A 180 1.33 -14.59 -8.46
C GLN A 180 0.97 -15.15 -9.84
N PHE A 181 0.02 -14.51 -10.53
CA PHE A 181 -0.51 -15.01 -11.80
C PHE A 181 0.41 -14.70 -12.98
N ALA A 182 1.14 -13.57 -12.97
CA ALA A 182 2.12 -13.26 -14.00
C ALA A 182 3.25 -14.30 -14.07
N ARG A 183 3.75 -14.79 -12.92
CA ARG A 183 4.73 -15.89 -12.90
C ARG A 183 4.19 -17.16 -13.56
N PHE A 184 2.94 -17.49 -13.31
CA PHE A 184 2.29 -18.63 -13.94
C PHE A 184 2.14 -18.42 -15.46
N ALA A 185 1.62 -17.26 -15.86
CA ALA A 185 1.46 -16.91 -17.28
C ALA A 185 2.79 -16.95 -18.04
N LEU A 186 3.86 -16.39 -17.47
CA LEU A 186 5.21 -16.47 -18.00
C LEU A 186 5.69 -17.92 -18.18
N SER A 187 5.43 -18.78 -17.20
CA SER A 187 5.81 -20.21 -17.27
C SER A 187 5.08 -20.93 -18.41
N VAL A 188 3.80 -20.61 -18.61
CA VAL A 188 2.99 -21.20 -19.69
C VAL A 188 3.45 -20.67 -21.05
N ALA A 189 3.57 -19.35 -21.20
CA ALA A 189 3.97 -18.69 -22.44
C ALA A 189 5.33 -19.21 -22.95
N ARG A 190 6.30 -19.38 -22.04
CA ARG A 190 7.60 -19.99 -22.38
C ARG A 190 7.49 -21.38 -22.89
N ARG A 191 6.74 -22.24 -22.19
CA ARG A 191 6.61 -23.66 -22.56
C ARG A 191 5.96 -23.84 -23.93
N ARG A 192 5.05 -22.91 -24.28
CA ARG A 192 4.29 -22.96 -25.52
C ARG A 192 4.83 -22.09 -26.63
N ALA A 193 5.84 -21.26 -26.32
CA ALA A 193 6.33 -20.22 -27.20
C ALA A 193 5.22 -19.27 -27.65
N GLU A 194 4.24 -18.98 -26.78
CA GLU A 194 3.14 -18.06 -27.02
C GLU A 194 3.54 -16.63 -26.64
N PRO A 195 3.11 -15.60 -27.37
CA PRO A 195 3.38 -14.21 -27.01
C PRO A 195 2.66 -13.83 -25.74
N LEU A 196 3.22 -12.88 -24.99
CA LEU A 196 2.66 -12.35 -23.76
C LEU A 196 2.97 -10.87 -23.67
N THR A 197 1.98 -10.03 -23.62
CA THR A 197 2.16 -8.57 -23.61
C THR A 197 1.59 -7.96 -22.33
N LEU A 198 2.34 -7.07 -21.71
CA LEU A 198 1.94 -6.27 -20.56
C LEU A 198 1.52 -4.88 -21.03
N GLY A 199 0.32 -4.47 -20.65
CA GLY A 199 -0.14 -3.09 -20.70
C GLY A 199 -0.05 -2.46 -19.31
N TRP A 200 0.56 -1.28 -19.22
CA TRP A 200 0.62 -0.47 -18.02
C TRP A 200 -0.17 0.81 -18.23
N LEU A 201 -1.04 1.17 -17.27
CA LEU A 201 -1.96 2.30 -17.41
C LEU A 201 -1.92 3.15 -16.13
N ASP A 202 -2.10 4.45 -16.31
CA ASP A 202 -2.18 5.42 -15.20
C ASP A 202 -3.29 6.44 -15.51
N LEU A 203 -4.18 6.71 -14.55
CA LEU A 203 -5.25 7.69 -14.72
C LEU A 203 -4.68 9.11 -14.72
N ASP A 204 -4.88 9.81 -15.82
CA ASP A 204 -4.43 11.18 -15.95
C ASP A 204 -5.22 12.12 -15.01
N GLN A 205 -4.50 13.01 -14.32
CA GLN A 205 -5.07 14.01 -13.41
C GLN A 205 -5.93 13.44 -12.26
N PHE A 206 -5.74 12.18 -11.86
CA PHE A 206 -6.51 11.56 -10.78
C PHE A 206 -6.46 12.36 -9.47
N LYS A 207 -5.28 12.92 -9.13
CA LYS A 207 -5.15 13.82 -7.99
C LYS A 207 -6.06 15.03 -8.09
N ALA A 208 -6.20 15.63 -9.29
CA ALA A 208 -7.09 16.78 -9.49
C ALA A 208 -8.57 16.39 -9.31
N ILE A 209 -8.97 15.16 -9.66
CA ILE A 209 -10.32 14.65 -9.36
C ILE A 209 -10.52 14.62 -7.85
N ASN A 210 -9.60 14.03 -7.09
CA ASN A 210 -9.67 13.98 -5.63
C ASN A 210 -9.71 15.36 -4.98
N ASP A 211 -8.80 16.25 -5.40
CA ASP A 211 -8.67 17.59 -4.81
C ASP A 211 -9.90 18.46 -5.09
N ARG A 212 -10.52 18.32 -6.26
CA ARG A 212 -11.67 19.13 -6.68
C ARG A 212 -13.02 18.58 -6.26
N PHE A 213 -13.19 17.26 -6.30
CA PHE A 213 -14.50 16.61 -6.13
C PHE A 213 -14.56 15.67 -4.91
N GLY A 214 -13.44 15.46 -4.22
CA GLY A 214 -13.33 14.61 -3.04
C GLY A 214 -13.03 13.15 -3.36
N HIS A 215 -12.50 12.42 -2.38
CA HIS A 215 -12.07 11.01 -2.52
C HIS A 215 -13.19 10.07 -2.98
N GLN A 216 -14.45 10.33 -2.62
CA GLN A 216 -15.57 9.51 -3.07
C GLN A 216 -15.77 9.57 -4.61
N GLU A 217 -15.49 10.70 -5.23
CA GLU A 217 -15.52 10.81 -6.69
C GLU A 217 -14.30 10.14 -7.33
N GLY A 218 -13.13 10.23 -6.68
CA GLY A 218 -11.96 9.46 -7.08
C GLY A 218 -12.21 7.95 -7.05
N ASP A 219 -12.87 7.45 -5.99
CA ASP A 219 -13.27 6.04 -5.90
C ASP A 219 -14.22 5.63 -7.04
N LYS A 220 -15.14 6.52 -7.43
CA LYS A 220 -16.01 6.26 -8.60
C LYS A 220 -15.23 6.23 -9.90
N ALA A 221 -14.21 7.09 -10.07
CA ALA A 221 -13.34 7.08 -11.23
C ALA A 221 -12.56 5.74 -11.34
N LEU A 222 -12.00 5.26 -10.24
CA LEU A 222 -11.30 3.97 -10.18
C LEU A 222 -12.25 2.80 -10.50
N LYS A 223 -13.46 2.79 -9.95
CA LYS A 223 -14.48 1.77 -10.24
C LYS A 223 -14.94 1.82 -11.70
N ALA A 224 -15.08 3.00 -12.27
CA ALA A 224 -15.46 3.17 -13.68
C ALA A 224 -14.37 2.63 -14.60
N MET A 225 -13.09 2.94 -14.34
CA MET A 225 -11.96 2.39 -15.09
C MET A 225 -11.92 0.86 -15.02
N ALA A 226 -12.09 0.29 -13.85
CA ALA A 226 -12.14 -1.17 -13.68
C ALA A 226 -13.30 -1.82 -14.45
N ALA A 227 -14.47 -1.18 -14.47
CA ALA A 227 -15.63 -1.66 -15.23
C ALA A 227 -15.37 -1.60 -16.75
N LEU A 228 -14.76 -0.52 -17.22
CA LEU A 228 -14.37 -0.37 -18.64
C LEU A 228 -13.34 -1.43 -19.05
N MET A 229 -12.31 -1.69 -18.23
CA MET A 229 -11.35 -2.75 -18.49
C MET A 229 -12.04 -4.12 -18.61
N ARG A 230 -12.95 -4.47 -17.67
CA ARG A 230 -13.69 -5.74 -17.72
C ARG A 230 -14.55 -5.89 -18.96
N SER A 231 -15.13 -4.80 -19.46
CA SER A 231 -15.97 -4.85 -20.65
C SER A 231 -15.17 -4.82 -21.97
N SER A 232 -13.91 -4.38 -21.91
CA SER A 232 -13.07 -4.21 -23.10
C SER A 232 -12.13 -5.39 -23.36
N PHE A 233 -11.73 -6.09 -22.32
CA PHE A 233 -10.75 -7.17 -22.42
C PHE A 233 -11.37 -8.56 -22.23
N ARG A 234 -10.65 -9.60 -22.62
CA ARG A 234 -11.11 -10.99 -22.58
C ARG A 234 -11.01 -11.56 -21.16
N GLU A 235 -11.78 -12.58 -20.87
CA GLU A 235 -11.71 -13.31 -19.60
C GLU A 235 -10.32 -13.95 -19.35
N ALA A 236 -9.57 -14.25 -20.42
CA ALA A 236 -8.23 -14.79 -20.35
C ALA A 236 -7.16 -13.75 -19.94
N ASP A 237 -7.48 -12.46 -20.06
CA ASP A 237 -6.57 -11.37 -19.72
C ASP A 237 -6.61 -11.10 -18.20
N LEU A 238 -5.44 -10.89 -17.61
CA LEU A 238 -5.34 -10.59 -16.19
C LEU A 238 -5.45 -9.08 -15.96
N LEU A 239 -6.54 -8.64 -15.35
CA LEU A 239 -6.82 -7.24 -15.08
C LEU A 239 -6.43 -6.88 -13.65
N VAL A 240 -5.65 -5.83 -13.48
CA VAL A 240 -4.99 -5.49 -12.22
C VAL A 240 -5.16 -4.02 -11.89
N ARG A 241 -5.44 -3.71 -10.63
CA ARG A 241 -5.14 -2.42 -10.04
C ARG A 241 -3.83 -2.57 -9.28
N TYR A 242 -2.76 -1.97 -9.79
CA TYR A 242 -1.43 -2.18 -9.26
C TYR A 242 -1.16 -1.35 -8.00
N GLY A 243 -1.74 -0.16 -7.92
CA GLY A 243 -1.71 0.74 -6.74
C GLY A 243 -2.26 2.12 -7.09
N GLY A 244 -2.84 2.84 -6.14
CA GLY A 244 -3.33 4.19 -6.37
C GLY A 244 -4.23 4.31 -7.60
N ASP A 245 -3.75 5.04 -8.60
CA ASP A 245 -4.34 5.28 -9.92
C ASP A 245 -3.72 4.45 -11.06
N GLU A 246 -2.82 3.52 -10.71
CA GLU A 246 -2.14 2.65 -11.66
C GLU A 246 -2.88 1.33 -11.87
N PHE A 247 -3.05 0.96 -13.14
CA PHE A 247 -3.63 -0.30 -13.58
C PHE A 247 -2.66 -1.04 -14.49
N ALA A 248 -2.87 -2.34 -14.61
CA ALA A 248 -2.15 -3.16 -15.58
C ALA A 248 -3.08 -4.20 -16.19
N VAL A 249 -2.74 -4.63 -17.39
CA VAL A 249 -3.37 -5.77 -18.06
C VAL A 249 -2.30 -6.67 -18.62
N LEU A 250 -2.42 -7.96 -18.35
CA LEU A 250 -1.57 -8.99 -18.94
C LEU A 250 -2.35 -9.71 -20.00
N PHE A 251 -2.04 -9.44 -21.28
CA PHE A 251 -2.64 -10.03 -22.44
C PHE A 251 -2.03 -11.41 -22.70
N ALA A 252 -2.81 -12.47 -22.46
CA ALA A 252 -2.39 -13.84 -22.71
C ALA A 252 -2.46 -14.18 -24.20
N ASP A 253 -1.49 -14.93 -24.70
CA ASP A 253 -1.41 -15.35 -26.12
C ASP A 253 -1.65 -14.18 -27.08
N THR A 254 -0.99 -13.06 -26.83
CA THR A 254 -1.20 -11.81 -27.57
C THR A 254 0.13 -11.07 -27.72
N ASP A 255 0.49 -10.75 -28.96
CA ASP A 255 1.64 -9.93 -29.30
C ASP A 255 1.39 -8.43 -29.06
N GLU A 256 2.41 -7.60 -29.15
CA GLU A 256 2.27 -6.16 -28.94
C GLU A 256 1.29 -5.48 -29.92
N PRO A 257 1.28 -5.79 -31.23
CA PRO A 257 0.24 -5.28 -32.14
C PRO A 257 -1.18 -5.65 -31.75
N GLY A 258 -1.42 -6.88 -31.32
CA GLY A 258 -2.72 -7.33 -30.85
C GLY A 258 -3.16 -6.63 -29.57
N ALA A 259 -2.24 -6.48 -28.61
CA ALA A 259 -2.46 -5.73 -27.37
C ALA A 259 -2.74 -4.24 -27.66
N TRP A 260 -2.08 -3.65 -28.65
CA TRP A 260 -2.33 -2.28 -29.07
C TRP A 260 -3.78 -2.08 -29.55
N ILE A 261 -4.29 -3.00 -30.37
CA ILE A 261 -5.70 -2.96 -30.83
C ILE A 261 -6.66 -3.04 -29.64
N ALA A 262 -6.40 -3.91 -28.66
CA ALA A 262 -7.22 -4.04 -27.46
C ALA A 262 -7.19 -2.75 -26.61
N MET A 263 -6.04 -2.10 -26.49
CA MET A 263 -5.92 -0.83 -25.79
C MET A 263 -6.65 0.31 -26.51
N GLN A 264 -6.59 0.38 -27.84
CA GLN A 264 -7.38 1.35 -28.61
C GLN A 264 -8.89 1.18 -28.39
N TYR A 265 -9.36 -0.06 -28.31
CA TYR A 265 -10.75 -0.33 -27.99
C TYR A 265 -11.13 0.18 -26.59
N LEU A 266 -10.24 0.03 -25.58
CA LEU A 266 -10.46 0.61 -24.25
C LEU A 266 -10.54 2.15 -24.30
N VAL A 267 -9.69 2.81 -25.11
CA VAL A 267 -9.76 4.26 -25.33
C VAL A 267 -11.12 4.67 -25.88
N GLU A 268 -11.61 4.02 -26.96
CA GLU A 268 -12.92 4.29 -27.54
C GLU A 268 -14.07 4.09 -26.55
N GLN A 269 -14.02 3.03 -25.73
CA GLN A 269 -15.01 2.79 -24.68
C GLN A 269 -14.98 3.89 -23.60
N THR A 270 -13.80 4.38 -23.26
CA THR A 270 -13.63 5.47 -22.29
C THR A 270 -14.18 6.79 -22.84
N GLU A 271 -13.92 7.10 -24.10
CA GLU A 271 -14.53 8.27 -24.77
C GLU A 271 -16.06 8.17 -24.78
N SER A 272 -16.59 7.00 -25.12
CA SER A 272 -18.04 6.73 -25.10
C SER A 272 -18.64 6.86 -23.70
N TYR A 273 -17.92 6.45 -22.67
CA TYR A 273 -18.31 6.64 -21.28
C TYR A 273 -18.35 8.14 -20.91
N ASN A 274 -17.32 8.88 -21.25
CA ASN A 274 -17.23 10.33 -20.98
C ASN A 274 -18.33 11.12 -21.70
N ALA A 275 -18.70 10.74 -22.93
CA ALA A 275 -19.76 11.37 -23.71
C ALA A 275 -21.14 11.30 -23.04
N ARG A 276 -21.36 10.37 -22.11
CA ARG A 276 -22.61 10.28 -21.34
C ARG A 276 -22.72 11.31 -20.22
N GLN A 277 -21.63 12.02 -19.88
CA GLN A 277 -21.58 13.09 -18.87
C GLN A 277 -22.20 12.70 -17.52
N LEU A 278 -21.98 11.46 -17.07
CA LEU A 278 -22.55 10.92 -15.83
C LEU A 278 -21.89 11.50 -14.57
N HIS A 279 -20.71 12.10 -14.70
CA HIS A 279 -19.90 12.62 -13.62
C HIS A 279 -19.37 14.02 -13.94
N PRO A 280 -19.00 14.83 -12.93
CA PRO A 280 -18.43 16.16 -13.14
C PRO A 280 -16.97 16.13 -13.63
N TRP A 281 -16.41 14.96 -13.84
CA TRP A 281 -15.06 14.69 -14.32
C TRP A 281 -15.12 13.75 -15.55
N SER A 282 -14.05 13.70 -16.30
CA SER A 282 -13.85 12.76 -17.40
C SER A 282 -12.68 11.85 -17.11
N LEU A 283 -12.79 10.57 -17.48
CA LEU A 283 -11.70 9.62 -17.42
C LEU A 283 -10.74 9.87 -18.59
N GLN A 284 -9.46 10.01 -18.25
CA GLN A 284 -8.36 9.99 -19.20
C GLN A 284 -7.27 9.11 -18.59
N PHE A 285 -6.52 8.43 -19.43
CA PHE A 285 -5.40 7.60 -18.97
C PHE A 285 -4.30 7.55 -20.01
N SER A 286 -3.07 7.48 -19.53
CA SER A 286 -1.88 7.19 -20.33
C SER A 286 -1.54 5.72 -20.20
N TRP A 287 -1.00 5.13 -21.26
CA TRP A 287 -0.66 3.71 -21.27
C TRP A 287 0.58 3.39 -22.07
N GLY A 288 1.20 2.26 -21.76
CA GLY A 288 2.35 1.71 -22.49
C GLY A 288 2.26 0.21 -22.59
N LEU A 289 2.84 -0.35 -23.62
CA LEU A 289 2.91 -1.80 -23.87
C LEU A 289 4.36 -2.27 -23.84
N SER A 290 4.55 -3.51 -23.47
CA SER A 290 5.80 -4.23 -23.60
C SER A 290 5.53 -5.71 -23.79
N GLU A 291 5.94 -6.28 -24.93
CA GLU A 291 5.93 -7.71 -25.16
C GLU A 291 7.08 -8.38 -24.41
N PHE A 292 6.83 -9.55 -23.83
CA PHE A 292 7.82 -10.27 -23.05
C PHE A 292 8.90 -10.89 -23.93
N ASP A 293 10.14 -10.48 -23.70
CA ASP A 293 11.32 -11.06 -24.37
C ASP A 293 11.72 -12.37 -23.71
N HIS A 294 11.36 -13.49 -24.31
CA HIS A 294 11.68 -14.83 -23.85
C HIS A 294 13.20 -15.11 -23.74
N THR A 295 14.04 -14.31 -24.41
CA THR A 295 15.50 -14.49 -24.40
C THR A 295 16.13 -13.89 -23.15
N ARG A 296 15.60 -12.79 -22.62
CA ARG A 296 16.14 -12.05 -21.46
C ARG A 296 15.63 -12.55 -20.13
N ASN A 297 14.40 -13.07 -20.09
CA ASN A 297 13.78 -13.67 -18.92
C ASN A 297 13.80 -12.84 -17.63
N ASP A 298 13.70 -11.52 -17.74
CA ASP A 298 13.72 -10.60 -16.61
C ASP A 298 12.36 -9.91 -16.45
N MET A 299 11.59 -10.36 -15.46
CA MET A 299 10.26 -9.79 -15.17
C MET A 299 10.36 -8.33 -14.73
N GLN A 300 11.41 -7.94 -13.99
CA GLN A 300 11.53 -6.56 -13.50
C GLN A 300 11.86 -5.62 -14.66
N ALA A 301 12.75 -6.04 -15.57
CA ALA A 301 13.06 -5.28 -16.77
C ALA A 301 11.82 -5.13 -17.68
N TRP A 302 11.00 -6.17 -17.78
CA TRP A 302 9.75 -6.14 -18.56
C TRP A 302 8.73 -5.16 -18.00
N LEU A 303 8.48 -5.21 -16.67
CA LEU A 303 7.62 -4.24 -15.98
C LEU A 303 8.12 -2.80 -16.20
N LYS A 304 9.41 -2.59 -16.04
CA LYS A 304 10.03 -1.27 -16.24
C LYS A 304 9.86 -0.74 -17.66
N GLN A 305 9.96 -1.60 -18.69
CA GLN A 305 9.74 -1.20 -20.07
C GLN A 305 8.29 -0.74 -20.33
N ALA A 306 7.30 -1.44 -19.78
CA ALA A 306 5.90 -1.05 -19.90
C ALA A 306 5.62 0.30 -19.21
N ASP A 307 6.18 0.51 -18.01
CA ASP A 307 6.09 1.77 -17.27
C ASP A 307 6.77 2.93 -18.02
N GLU A 308 7.98 2.72 -18.54
CA GLU A 308 8.70 3.74 -19.35
C GLU A 308 7.90 4.12 -20.62
N ALA A 309 7.26 3.16 -21.27
CA ALA A 309 6.41 3.42 -22.44
C ALA A 309 5.16 4.24 -22.05
N MET A 310 4.50 3.90 -20.95
CA MET A 310 3.37 4.68 -20.41
C MET A 310 3.79 6.11 -20.05
N TYR A 311 4.92 6.26 -19.37
CA TYR A 311 5.42 7.58 -18.99
C TYR A 311 5.77 8.47 -20.19
N ALA A 312 6.24 7.88 -21.29
CA ALA A 312 6.48 8.60 -22.53
C ALA A 312 5.19 9.17 -23.13
N MET A 313 4.09 8.39 -23.13
CA MET A 313 2.77 8.85 -23.55
C MET A 313 2.24 9.96 -22.62
N LYS A 314 2.37 9.79 -21.30
CA LYS A 314 1.93 10.77 -20.29
C LYS A 314 2.59 12.13 -20.49
N LYS A 315 3.88 12.16 -20.87
CA LYS A 315 4.59 13.41 -21.19
C LYS A 315 4.03 14.11 -22.44
N GLN A 316 3.60 13.36 -23.43
CA GLN A 316 2.98 13.92 -24.64
C GLN A 316 1.63 14.58 -24.31
N HIS A 317 0.78 13.91 -23.51
CA HIS A 317 -0.51 14.46 -23.07
C HIS A 317 -0.36 15.73 -22.20
N HIS A 318 0.74 15.86 -21.43
CA HIS A 318 0.96 17.03 -20.55
C HIS A 318 1.83 18.12 -21.20
N GLY A 319 2.47 17.87 -22.32
CA GLY A 319 3.29 18.84 -23.07
C GLY A 319 2.52 19.69 -24.08
N GLU A 320 1.25 19.39 -24.33
CA GLU A 320 0.35 20.10 -25.25
C GLU A 320 -0.65 21.05 -24.53
N GLY A 321 -0.43 21.32 -23.23
CA GLY A 321 -1.27 22.19 -22.40
C GLY A 321 -0.57 23.48 -21.96
#